data_1adc3b08e8b0cd31c4df4a62ee239fec
#
_entry.id   1adc3b08e8b0cd31c4df4a62ee239fec
#
_cell.length_a   1.000
_cell.length_b   1.000
_cell.length_c   1.000
_cell.angle_alpha   90.00
_cell.angle_beta   90.00
_cell.angle_gamma   90.00
#
_symmetry.space_group_name_H-M   'P 1'
#
loop_
_entity.id
_entity.type
_entity.pdbx_description
1 polymer ?
#
loop_
_entity_poly.entity_id
_entity_poly.type
_entity_poly.pdbx_seq_one_letter_code
_entity_poly.pdbx_strand_id
1 'polypeptide(L)'
;TNAQGIAQITCRAVAPGFPTLRFFVKENDKKPVIPFSFPLTQAFVDFLAPIRVLPQDMQLQQDFINAWNGMCTSKEAPETIWSTFIFPKILQTFYYLYPIMNKYMPLDSRTRVEGAVDQLIILISKPNQEESTLAMPITRDLSQSRRAILELWAKRLVKLNFPPKKLSMSDYNNL
;
A
#
# COMPACT_ATOMS: atom_id res chain seq x y z
N THR A 1 -1.83 28.88 17.87
CA THR A 1 -3.01 29.19 17.03
C THR A 1 -2.97 30.65 16.61
N ASN A 2 -3.46 30.94 15.41
CA ASN A 2 -3.64 32.32 14.93
C ASN A 2 -4.90 32.97 15.56
N ALA A 3 -5.21 34.22 15.19
CA ALA A 3 -6.37 34.97 15.71
C ALA A 3 -7.73 34.30 15.38
N GLN A 4 -7.76 33.39 14.40
CA GLN A 4 -8.93 32.61 14.00
C GLN A 4 -9.01 31.24 14.73
N GLY A 5 -8.12 30.98 15.69
CA GLY A 5 -8.07 29.71 16.42
C GLY A 5 -7.47 28.53 15.63
N ILE A 6 -6.85 28.79 14.47
CA ILE A 6 -6.26 27.76 13.62
C ILE A 6 -4.78 27.56 13.98
N ALA A 7 -4.37 26.30 14.19
CA ALA A 7 -2.98 25.89 14.29
C ALA A 7 -2.59 25.10 13.04
N GLN A 8 -1.48 25.44 12.42
CA GLN A 8 -0.91 24.69 11.29
C GLN A 8 0.35 23.98 11.77
N ILE A 9 0.40 22.68 11.53
CA ILE A 9 1.53 21.83 11.90
C ILE A 9 2.05 21.17 10.61
N THR A 10 3.34 21.38 10.34
CA THR A 10 4.01 20.72 9.22
C THR A 10 4.83 19.55 9.75
N CYS A 11 4.53 18.34 9.28
CA CYS A 11 5.25 17.13 9.65
C CYS A 11 5.99 16.55 8.45
N ARG A 12 7.21 16.04 8.69
CA ARG A 12 7.99 15.31 7.69
C ARG A 12 8.05 13.83 8.10
N ALA A 13 7.60 12.95 7.24
CA ALA A 13 7.77 11.52 7.42
C ALA A 13 9.26 11.15 7.22
N VAL A 14 9.84 10.45 8.19
CA VAL A 14 11.26 10.01 8.16
C VAL A 14 11.40 8.50 8.06
N ALA A 15 10.37 7.75 8.44
CA ALA A 15 10.33 6.29 8.37
C ALA A 15 8.89 5.81 8.16
N PRO A 16 8.67 4.63 7.55
CA PRO A 16 7.36 4.00 7.50
C PRO A 16 6.84 3.69 8.90
N GLY A 17 5.52 3.81 9.09
CA GLY A 17 4.91 3.53 10.36
C GLY A 17 3.46 4.02 10.47
N PHE A 18 2.92 3.92 11.67
CA PHE A 18 1.56 4.37 11.98
C PHE A 18 1.56 5.26 13.23
N PRO A 19 2.21 6.45 13.18
CA PRO A 19 2.21 7.38 14.29
C PRO A 19 0.81 7.96 14.52
N THR A 20 0.47 8.18 15.79
CA THR A 20 -0.74 8.89 16.17
C THR A 20 -0.36 10.21 16.83
N LEU A 21 -0.82 11.31 16.25
CA LEU A 21 -0.67 12.62 16.85
C LEU A 21 -1.77 12.82 17.91
N ARG A 22 -1.37 13.28 19.07
CA ARG A 22 -2.26 13.63 20.15
C ARG A 22 -2.16 15.13 20.40
N PHE A 23 -3.29 15.81 20.43
CA PHE A 23 -3.36 17.24 20.69
C PHE A 23 -3.91 17.49 22.08
N PHE A 24 -3.28 18.38 22.83
CA PHE A 24 -3.77 18.81 24.13
C PHE A 24 -3.47 20.29 24.35
N VAL A 25 -4.30 20.94 25.15
CA VAL A 25 -4.09 22.32 25.55
C VAL A 25 -3.08 22.35 26.67
N LYS A 26 -2.03 23.18 26.53
CA LYS A 26 -1.05 23.41 27.57
C LYS A 26 -1.56 24.58 28.46
N GLU A 27 -1.88 24.27 29.68
CA GLU A 27 -2.16 25.29 30.69
C GLU A 27 -0.92 25.56 31.58
N ASN A 28 -0.56 26.84 31.72
CA ASN A 28 0.39 27.32 32.73
C ASN A 28 1.74 26.60 32.78
N ASP A 29 2.42 26.43 31.64
CA ASP A 29 3.77 25.86 31.50
C ASP A 29 4.02 24.47 32.16
N LYS A 30 3.02 23.84 32.71
CA LYS A 30 3.12 22.48 33.23
C LYS A 30 3.05 21.51 32.08
N LYS A 31 4.05 20.61 31.98
CA LYS A 31 3.95 19.45 31.07
C LYS A 31 2.77 18.60 31.52
N PRO A 32 1.75 18.41 30.71
CA PRO A 32 0.67 17.50 31.07
C PRO A 32 1.25 16.08 31.17
N VAL A 33 1.21 15.52 32.37
CA VAL A 33 1.45 14.09 32.57
C VAL A 33 0.12 13.40 32.26
N ILE A 34 -0.07 13.01 31.01
CA ILE A 34 -1.28 12.32 30.61
C ILE A 34 -0.93 10.85 30.47
N PRO A 35 -1.36 9.99 31.41
CA PRO A 35 -1.17 8.56 31.25
C PRO A 35 -1.89 8.11 29.97
N PHE A 36 -1.21 7.30 29.16
CA PHE A 36 -1.81 6.66 28.01
C PHE A 36 -2.75 5.58 28.53
N SER A 37 -3.99 5.95 28.81
CA SER A 37 -5.06 4.98 29.05
C SER A 37 -6.09 5.13 27.95
N PHE A 38 -6.51 4.01 27.38
CA PHE A 38 -7.72 3.91 26.59
C PHE A 38 -8.85 3.45 27.52
N PRO A 39 -9.53 4.34 28.27
CA PRO A 39 -10.76 3.95 28.91
C PRO A 39 -11.82 3.87 27.83
N LEU A 40 -12.26 2.66 27.52
CA LEU A 40 -13.38 2.39 26.61
C LEU A 40 -14.71 3.02 27.06
N THR A 41 -14.73 3.67 28.22
CA THR A 41 -15.97 4.10 28.89
C THR A 41 -16.05 5.59 29.17
N GLN A 42 -15.04 6.40 28.86
CA GLN A 42 -15.09 7.85 29.04
C GLN A 42 -15.19 8.61 27.74
N ALA A 43 -15.96 9.68 27.73
CA ALA A 43 -16.08 10.60 26.61
C ALA A 43 -14.67 11.02 26.11
N PHE A 44 -14.49 11.04 24.80
CA PHE A 44 -13.25 11.43 24.17
C PHE A 44 -12.81 12.82 24.63
N VAL A 45 -11.77 12.88 25.45
CA VAL A 45 -11.15 14.12 25.92
C VAL A 45 -10.03 14.55 24.98
N ASP A 46 -9.52 13.62 24.12
CA ASP A 46 -8.37 13.86 23.28
C ASP A 46 -8.70 13.73 21.79
N PHE A 47 -8.24 14.70 21.00
CA PHE A 47 -8.21 14.59 19.56
C PHE A 47 -7.00 13.76 19.12
N LEU A 48 -7.25 12.62 18.50
CA LEU A 48 -6.23 11.76 17.93
C LEU A 48 -6.26 11.86 16.41
N ALA A 49 -5.10 12.12 15.80
CA ALA A 49 -4.94 12.06 14.35
C ALA A 49 -3.97 10.93 13.99
N PRO A 50 -4.47 9.75 13.61
CA PRO A 50 -3.62 8.67 13.13
C PRO A 50 -3.09 9.01 11.73
N ILE A 51 -1.79 8.84 11.53
CA ILE A 51 -1.12 9.09 10.24
C ILE A 51 -0.50 7.78 9.78
N ARG A 52 -0.80 7.38 8.56
CA ARG A 52 -0.14 6.24 7.93
C ARG A 52 1.02 6.73 7.07
N VAL A 53 2.22 6.27 7.36
CA VAL A 53 3.42 6.53 6.56
C VAL A 53 3.81 5.23 5.86
N LEU A 54 3.68 5.22 4.54
CA LEU A 54 4.04 4.05 3.73
C LEU A 54 5.54 4.11 3.34
N PRO A 55 6.16 2.95 3.02
CA PRO A 55 7.51 2.92 2.48
C PRO A 55 7.63 3.74 1.19
N GLN A 56 8.81 4.30 0.95
CA GLN A 56 9.10 5.00 -0.30
C GLN A 56 9.16 4.03 -1.49
N ASP A 57 8.67 4.47 -2.64
CA ASP A 57 8.53 3.67 -3.86
C ASP A 57 9.40 4.21 -5.03
N MET A 58 10.35 5.11 -4.76
CA MET A 58 11.03 5.89 -5.81
C MET A 58 11.70 5.06 -6.91
N GLN A 59 12.19 3.86 -6.61
CA GLN A 59 12.84 2.99 -7.59
C GLN A 59 12.13 1.65 -7.78
N LEU A 60 10.99 1.47 -7.12
CA LEU A 60 10.34 0.16 -7.03
C LEU A 60 9.98 -0.43 -8.40
N GLN A 61 9.60 0.41 -9.37
CA GLN A 61 9.30 -0.04 -10.73
C GLN A 61 10.53 -0.57 -11.45
N GLN A 62 11.67 0.13 -11.33
CA GLN A 62 12.93 -0.32 -11.92
C GLN A 62 13.44 -1.58 -11.23
N ASP A 63 13.30 -1.66 -9.91
CA ASP A 63 13.68 -2.84 -9.13
C ASP A 63 12.87 -4.07 -9.56
N PHE A 64 11.57 -3.90 -9.85
CA PHE A 64 10.73 -4.98 -10.37
C PHE A 64 11.23 -5.48 -11.73
N ILE A 65 11.50 -4.56 -12.67
CA ILE A 65 12.05 -4.89 -13.98
C ILE A 65 13.38 -5.65 -13.85
N ASN A 66 14.28 -5.16 -13.01
CA ASN A 66 15.58 -5.79 -12.80
C ASN A 66 15.42 -7.20 -12.22
N ALA A 67 14.56 -7.37 -11.20
CA ALA A 67 14.28 -8.65 -10.59
C ALA A 67 13.70 -9.65 -11.61
N TRP A 68 12.70 -9.23 -12.39
CA TRP A 68 12.13 -10.07 -13.44
C TRP A 68 13.14 -10.43 -14.52
N ASN A 69 13.86 -9.46 -15.06
CA ASN A 69 14.82 -9.64 -16.15
C ASN A 69 16.00 -10.54 -15.77
N GLY A 70 16.35 -10.60 -14.47
CA GLY A 70 17.37 -11.50 -13.96
C GLY A 70 16.97 -12.98 -13.97
N MET A 71 15.66 -13.28 -14.08
CA MET A 71 15.14 -14.64 -13.93
C MET A 71 14.14 -15.07 -15.02
N CYS A 72 13.74 -14.18 -15.93
CA CYS A 72 12.59 -14.39 -16.84
C CYS A 72 12.69 -15.62 -17.74
N THR A 73 13.89 -16.19 -17.93
CA THR A 73 14.10 -17.45 -18.70
C THR A 73 14.01 -18.70 -17.83
N SER A 74 13.95 -18.58 -16.50
CA SER A 74 13.81 -19.71 -15.59
C SER A 74 12.36 -20.19 -15.56
N LYS A 75 12.18 -21.51 -15.43
CA LYS A 75 10.85 -22.10 -15.18
C LYS A 75 10.27 -21.73 -13.82
N GLU A 76 11.13 -21.36 -12.87
CA GLU A 76 10.77 -20.97 -11.52
C GLU A 76 10.50 -19.45 -11.40
N ALA A 77 10.69 -18.70 -12.49
CA ALA A 77 10.51 -17.24 -12.46
C ALA A 77 9.16 -16.78 -11.89
N PRO A 78 8.01 -17.42 -12.23
CA PRO A 78 6.71 -17.01 -11.67
C PRO A 78 6.63 -17.12 -10.15
N GLU A 79 7.17 -18.21 -9.58
CA GLU A 79 7.18 -18.44 -8.13
C GLU A 79 8.18 -17.50 -7.44
N THR A 80 9.35 -17.36 -8.05
CA THR A 80 10.40 -16.52 -7.48
C THR A 80 9.99 -15.04 -7.46
N ILE A 81 9.40 -14.52 -8.55
CA ILE A 81 8.95 -13.12 -8.58
C ILE A 81 7.78 -12.88 -7.62
N TRP A 82 6.92 -13.85 -7.42
CA TRP A 82 5.86 -13.77 -6.43
C TRP A 82 6.44 -13.70 -5.01
N SER A 83 7.27 -14.66 -4.63
CA SER A 83 7.79 -14.80 -3.27
C SER A 83 8.82 -13.74 -2.89
N THR A 84 9.57 -13.19 -3.84
CA THR A 84 10.61 -12.20 -3.57
C THR A 84 10.18 -10.76 -3.81
N PHE A 85 9.13 -10.53 -4.61
CA PHE A 85 8.75 -9.18 -4.99
C PHE A 85 7.25 -8.89 -4.80
N ILE A 86 6.36 -9.60 -5.50
CA ILE A 86 4.93 -9.24 -5.51
C ILE A 86 4.33 -9.32 -4.11
N PHE A 87 4.46 -10.47 -3.45
CA PHE A 87 3.91 -10.59 -2.10
C PHE A 87 4.63 -9.67 -1.10
N PRO A 88 5.96 -9.77 -0.84
CA PRO A 88 6.60 -9.06 0.25
C PRO A 88 6.67 -7.55 0.06
N LYS A 89 6.78 -7.06 -1.17
CA LYS A 89 6.95 -5.62 -1.43
C LYS A 89 5.64 -4.91 -1.77
N ILE A 90 4.62 -5.62 -2.27
CA ILE A 90 3.38 -5.01 -2.72
C ILE A 90 2.19 -5.45 -1.84
N LEU A 91 1.92 -6.75 -1.74
CA LEU A 91 0.68 -7.26 -1.16
C LEU A 91 0.73 -7.46 0.36
N GLN A 92 1.90 -7.76 0.92
CA GLN A 92 2.04 -8.12 2.34
C GLN A 92 1.51 -7.05 3.29
N THR A 93 1.73 -5.77 2.98
CA THR A 93 1.19 -4.66 3.78
C THR A 93 -0.33 -4.73 3.85
N PHE A 94 -0.99 -5.00 2.73
CA PHE A 94 -2.45 -5.07 2.65
C PHE A 94 -3.00 -6.37 3.24
N TYR A 95 -2.26 -7.46 3.15
CA TYR A 95 -2.56 -8.72 3.82
C TYR A 95 -2.70 -8.53 5.34
N TYR A 96 -1.79 -7.79 5.97
CA TYR A 96 -1.87 -7.52 7.41
C TYR A 96 -2.88 -6.44 7.78
N LEU A 97 -3.02 -5.41 6.95
CA LEU A 97 -3.93 -4.30 7.25
C LEU A 97 -5.41 -4.64 7.04
N TYR A 98 -5.70 -5.58 6.13
CA TYR A 98 -7.07 -5.92 5.75
C TYR A 98 -7.35 -7.43 5.86
N PRO A 99 -7.32 -8.00 7.06
CA PRO A 99 -7.50 -9.45 7.24
C PRO A 99 -8.86 -9.96 6.74
N ILE A 100 -9.88 -9.10 6.66
CA ILE A 100 -11.18 -9.45 6.09
C ILE A 100 -11.08 -9.85 4.60
N MET A 101 -10.13 -9.29 3.87
CA MET A 101 -9.90 -9.62 2.46
C MET A 101 -9.47 -11.06 2.27
N ASN A 102 -8.79 -11.66 3.25
CA ASN A 102 -8.33 -13.04 3.18
C ASN A 102 -9.47 -14.06 3.13
N LYS A 103 -10.70 -13.67 3.50
CA LYS A 103 -11.88 -14.53 3.33
C LYS A 103 -12.34 -14.62 1.88
N TYR A 104 -12.08 -13.60 1.08
CA TYR A 104 -12.53 -13.50 -0.31
C TYR A 104 -11.38 -13.78 -1.28
N MET A 105 -10.25 -13.15 -1.06
CA MET A 105 -9.04 -13.32 -1.86
C MET A 105 -7.83 -13.31 -0.92
N PRO A 106 -7.32 -14.49 -0.51
CA PRO A 106 -6.13 -14.59 0.33
C PRO A 106 -4.92 -14.08 -0.43
N LEU A 107 -4.45 -12.87 -0.05
CA LEU A 107 -3.38 -12.15 -0.73
C LEU A 107 -2.00 -12.83 -0.61
N ASP A 108 -1.85 -13.78 0.30
CA ASP A 108 -0.63 -14.60 0.49
C ASP A 108 -0.58 -15.82 -0.43
N SER A 109 -1.69 -16.14 -1.11
CA SER A 109 -1.78 -17.28 -2.01
C SER A 109 -1.62 -16.87 -3.48
N ARG A 110 -0.46 -17.15 -4.07
CA ARG A 110 -0.18 -16.88 -5.48
C ARG A 110 -1.30 -17.40 -6.39
N THR A 111 -1.64 -18.69 -6.27
CA THR A 111 -2.65 -19.34 -7.13
C THR A 111 -4.02 -18.66 -7.05
N ARG A 112 -4.42 -18.22 -5.85
CA ARG A 112 -5.69 -17.51 -5.65
C ARG A 112 -5.68 -16.13 -6.29
N VAL A 113 -4.59 -15.38 -6.13
CA VAL A 113 -4.47 -14.04 -6.69
C VAL A 113 -4.35 -14.10 -8.21
N GLU A 114 -3.57 -15.04 -8.76
CA GLU A 114 -3.49 -15.28 -10.21
C GLU A 114 -4.84 -15.72 -10.80
N GLY A 115 -5.59 -16.57 -10.09
CA GLY A 115 -6.94 -16.97 -10.50
C GLY A 115 -7.98 -15.85 -10.48
N ALA A 116 -7.73 -14.79 -9.71
CA ALA A 116 -8.59 -13.60 -9.60
C ALA A 116 -8.01 -12.37 -10.33
N VAL A 117 -7.07 -12.57 -11.25
CA VAL A 117 -6.29 -11.47 -11.86
C VAL A 117 -7.15 -10.45 -12.60
N ASP A 118 -8.24 -10.88 -13.24
CA ASP A 118 -9.14 -9.97 -13.95
C ASP A 118 -9.88 -9.03 -12.98
N GLN A 119 -10.35 -9.57 -11.85
CA GLN A 119 -10.94 -8.77 -10.80
C GLN A 119 -9.90 -7.82 -10.18
N LEU A 120 -8.68 -8.31 -9.94
CA LEU A 120 -7.60 -7.49 -9.41
C LEU A 120 -7.33 -6.29 -10.32
N ILE A 121 -7.19 -6.48 -11.63
CA ILE A 121 -6.96 -5.42 -12.61
C ILE A 121 -8.08 -4.35 -12.54
N ILE A 122 -9.35 -4.78 -12.48
CA ILE A 122 -10.49 -3.86 -12.37
C ILE A 122 -10.38 -3.05 -11.08
N LEU A 123 -10.18 -3.71 -9.94
CA LEU A 123 -10.20 -3.07 -8.63
C LEU A 123 -9.06 -2.07 -8.41
N ILE A 124 -7.90 -2.31 -9.03
CA ILE A 124 -6.73 -1.41 -8.93
C ILE A 124 -6.64 -0.42 -10.09
N SER A 125 -7.50 -0.49 -11.09
CA SER A 125 -7.45 0.39 -12.26
C SER A 125 -7.57 1.87 -11.87
N LYS A 126 -6.95 2.75 -12.65
CA LYS A 126 -6.95 4.20 -12.37
C LYS A 126 -8.37 4.79 -12.23
N PRO A 127 -9.33 4.52 -13.12
CA PRO A 127 -10.69 5.03 -12.97
C PRO A 127 -11.34 4.62 -11.64
N ASN A 128 -11.18 3.36 -11.23
CA ASN A 128 -11.75 2.89 -9.97
C ASN A 128 -11.06 3.52 -8.75
N GLN A 129 -9.74 3.73 -8.80
CA GLN A 129 -9.00 4.37 -7.71
C GLN A 129 -9.38 5.85 -7.52
N GLU A 130 -9.75 6.55 -8.58
CA GLU A 130 -10.05 7.99 -8.53
C GLU A 130 -11.54 8.27 -8.31
N GLU A 131 -12.45 7.48 -8.89
CA GLU A 131 -13.85 7.84 -9.03
C GLU A 131 -14.85 6.80 -8.48
N SER A 132 -14.40 5.60 -8.13
CA SER A 132 -15.28 4.49 -7.77
C SER A 132 -15.14 4.04 -6.32
N THR A 133 -16.25 3.60 -5.72
CA THR A 133 -16.27 2.91 -4.43
C THR A 133 -15.74 1.46 -4.52
N LEU A 134 -15.52 0.95 -5.73
CA LEU A 134 -14.95 -0.38 -5.98
C LEU A 134 -13.43 -0.41 -5.85
N ALA A 135 -12.79 0.74 -5.62
CA ALA A 135 -11.33 0.80 -5.45
C ALA A 135 -10.85 -0.13 -4.34
N MET A 136 -9.80 -0.91 -4.63
CA MET A 136 -9.09 -1.69 -3.63
C MET A 136 -7.61 -1.31 -3.59
N PRO A 137 -7.05 -1.09 -2.42
CA PRO A 137 -7.73 -1.03 -1.12
C PRO A 137 -8.69 0.16 -1.01
N ILE A 138 -9.74 0.01 -0.20
CA ILE A 138 -10.79 1.05 -0.01
C ILE A 138 -10.17 2.38 0.49
N THR A 139 -9.09 2.32 1.24
CA THR A 139 -8.35 3.48 1.74
C THR A 139 -7.53 4.19 0.67
N ARG A 140 -7.46 3.64 -0.56
CA ARG A 140 -6.71 4.20 -1.70
C ARG A 140 -5.23 4.47 -1.40
N ASP A 141 -4.65 3.70 -0.50
CA ASP A 141 -3.25 3.81 -0.09
C ASP A 141 -2.28 2.95 -0.91
N LEU A 142 -2.78 2.33 -1.98
CA LEU A 142 -1.93 1.69 -2.98
C LEU A 142 -1.28 2.77 -3.85
N SER A 143 0.03 2.98 -3.67
CA SER A 143 0.75 3.99 -4.42
C SER A 143 0.71 3.74 -5.93
N GLN A 144 0.90 4.81 -6.71
CA GLN A 144 0.93 4.72 -8.16
C GLN A 144 1.97 3.71 -8.66
N SER A 145 3.17 3.69 -8.07
CA SER A 145 4.23 2.75 -8.43
C SER A 145 3.84 1.29 -8.17
N ARG A 146 3.26 1.01 -6.99
CA ARG A 146 2.80 -0.35 -6.63
C ARG A 146 1.66 -0.81 -7.52
N ARG A 147 0.71 0.09 -7.81
CA ARG A 147 -0.38 -0.16 -8.73
C ARG A 147 0.14 -0.52 -10.11
N ALA A 148 1.04 0.30 -10.67
CA ALA A 148 1.64 0.05 -11.98
C ALA A 148 2.36 -1.30 -12.04
N ILE A 149 3.09 -1.68 -10.98
CA ILE A 149 3.74 -3.00 -10.91
C ILE A 149 2.72 -4.14 -10.91
N LEU A 150 1.65 -4.03 -10.10
CA LEU A 150 0.59 -5.04 -10.09
C LEU A 150 -0.11 -5.15 -11.44
N GLU A 151 -0.38 -4.03 -12.11
CA GLU A 151 -0.96 -4.03 -13.45
C GLU A 151 -0.03 -4.67 -14.47
N LEU A 152 1.26 -4.32 -14.45
CA LEU A 152 2.27 -4.90 -15.34
C LEU A 152 2.38 -6.42 -15.12
N TRP A 153 2.51 -6.83 -13.87
CA TRP A 153 2.54 -8.23 -13.48
C TRP A 153 1.28 -8.97 -13.94
N ALA A 154 0.11 -8.44 -13.65
CA ALA A 154 -1.17 -9.06 -13.98
C ALA A 154 -1.39 -9.15 -15.50
N LYS A 155 -1.23 -8.04 -16.24
CA LYS A 155 -1.53 -7.94 -17.65
C LYS A 155 -0.46 -8.59 -18.53
N ARG A 156 0.83 -8.43 -18.20
CA ARG A 156 1.95 -8.84 -19.05
C ARG A 156 2.55 -10.19 -18.66
N LEU A 157 2.48 -10.58 -17.41
CA LEU A 157 3.06 -11.83 -16.96
C LEU A 157 1.98 -12.90 -16.74
N VAL A 158 1.01 -12.66 -15.86
CA VAL A 158 0.00 -13.67 -15.53
C VAL A 158 -0.90 -13.96 -16.71
N LYS A 159 -1.54 -12.95 -17.34
CA LYS A 159 -2.46 -13.16 -18.47
C LYS A 159 -1.78 -13.74 -19.72
N LEU A 160 -0.51 -13.44 -19.93
CA LEU A 160 0.29 -14.00 -21.02
C LEU A 160 1.04 -15.28 -20.61
N ASN A 161 0.68 -15.86 -19.48
CA ASN A 161 1.26 -17.10 -18.96
C ASN A 161 2.78 -17.03 -18.77
N PHE A 162 3.25 -15.93 -18.17
CA PHE A 162 4.66 -15.71 -17.83
C PHE A 162 5.61 -15.98 -19.01
N PRO A 163 5.49 -15.23 -20.10
CA PRO A 163 6.37 -15.41 -21.24
C PRO A 163 7.83 -15.07 -20.87
N PRO A 164 8.83 -15.78 -21.40
CA PRO A 164 10.25 -15.55 -21.11
C PRO A 164 10.76 -14.28 -21.82
N LYS A 165 10.09 -13.16 -21.63
CA LYS A 165 10.39 -11.87 -22.26
C LYS A 165 10.87 -10.89 -21.23
N LYS A 166 11.97 -10.18 -21.55
CA LYS A 166 12.44 -9.05 -20.74
C LYS A 166 11.44 -7.91 -20.77
N LEU A 167 11.33 -7.23 -19.63
CA LEU A 167 10.53 -6.02 -19.46
C LEU A 167 11.43 -4.79 -19.49
N SER A 168 10.83 -3.64 -19.82
CA SER A 168 11.46 -2.34 -19.83
C SER A 168 10.53 -1.29 -19.21
N MET A 169 11.03 -0.09 -18.93
CA MET A 169 10.20 1.00 -18.42
C MET A 169 9.09 1.41 -19.38
N SER A 170 9.27 1.20 -20.70
CA SER A 170 8.22 1.47 -21.69
C SER A 170 7.00 0.56 -21.57
N ASP A 171 7.15 -0.62 -20.95
CA ASP A 171 6.02 -1.53 -20.74
C ASP A 171 4.99 -0.96 -19.74
N TYR A 172 5.40 -0.06 -18.84
CA TYR A 172 4.47 0.69 -17.98
C TYR A 172 3.65 1.73 -18.74
N ASN A 173 4.18 2.30 -19.81
CA ASN A 173 3.48 3.31 -20.60
C ASN A 173 2.39 2.71 -21.49
N ASN A 174 2.39 1.39 -21.65
CA ASN A 174 1.45 0.63 -22.47
C ASN A 174 0.40 -0.13 -21.64
N LEU A 175 0.21 0.25 -20.39
CA LEU A 175 -0.81 -0.31 -19.50
C LEU A 175 -2.14 0.42 -19.64
#